data_2c5021ed7cf3abef05d492a3cccb0395
#
_entry.id   2c5021ed7cf3abef05d492a3cccb0395
#
_cell.length_a   1.000
_cell.length_b   1.000
_cell.length_c   1.000
_cell.angle_alpha   90.00
_cell.angle_beta   90.00
_cell.angle_gamma   90.00
#
_symmetry.space_group_name_H-M   'P 1'
#
loop_
_entity.id
_entity.type
_entity.pdbx_description
1 polymer ?
#
loop_
_entity_poly.entity_id
_entity_poly.type
_entity_poly.pdbx_seq_one_letter_code
_entity_poly.pdbx_strand_id
1 'polypeptide(L)'
;LGNYRFLMDPNIGKNVYDLATGKTMYQLGIEQHGKDLAKSMEKINDTSRASENLGKFYKAESLQLDPKTKPKGISVFDFDETAGISDNVIVATKNGVTEIIESADWPLVGDAMVKDGWEMDFSDFNKVTNGRPGPLMQKLKNQIKKYGNKDVFILTARASQSQQAIHEYLKSEGVDLPIENITGLGNSTGE
;
A
#
# COMPACT_ATOMS: atom_id res chain seq x y z
N LEU A 1 -12.24 -0.65 6.83
CA LEU A 1 -11.62 0.59 6.28
C LEU A 1 -12.64 1.74 6.10
N GLY A 2 -13.94 1.46 5.86
CA GLY A 2 -14.97 2.49 5.66
C GLY A 2 -15.23 3.40 6.87
N ASN A 3 -15.12 2.87 8.08
CA ASN A 3 -15.45 3.62 9.32
C ASN A 3 -14.34 4.59 9.76
N TYR A 4 -13.08 4.33 9.40
CA TYR A 4 -11.96 5.20 9.78
C TYR A 4 -11.93 6.52 9.01
N ARG A 5 -12.34 6.53 7.74
CA ARG A 5 -12.41 7.75 6.94
C ARG A 5 -13.34 8.81 7.57
N PHE A 6 -14.43 8.35 8.18
CA PHE A 6 -15.40 9.23 8.83
C PHE A 6 -14.82 9.82 10.13
N LEU A 7 -14.10 9.02 10.92
CA LEU A 7 -13.49 9.45 12.17
C LEU A 7 -12.28 10.37 11.96
N MET A 8 -11.63 10.27 10.81
CA MET A 8 -10.48 11.10 10.43
C MET A 8 -10.85 12.39 9.69
N ASP A 9 -12.14 12.65 9.43
CA ASP A 9 -12.59 13.94 8.94
C ASP A 9 -12.50 14.96 10.07
N PRO A 10 -11.59 15.97 9.97
CA PRO A 10 -11.39 16.95 11.02
C PRO A 10 -12.63 17.82 11.27
N ASN A 11 -13.54 17.91 10.32
CA ASN A 11 -14.77 18.70 10.47
C ASN A 11 -15.84 17.95 11.29
N ILE A 12 -15.79 16.62 11.27
CA ILE A 12 -16.75 15.77 11.97
C ILE A 12 -16.16 15.29 13.30
N GLY A 13 -14.96 14.71 13.26
CA GLY A 13 -14.35 14.05 14.42
C GLY A 13 -13.90 15.01 15.53
N LYS A 14 -13.60 16.27 15.23
CA LYS A 14 -13.17 17.25 16.25
C LYS A 14 -14.27 17.75 17.17
N ASN A 15 -15.52 17.61 16.76
CA ASN A 15 -16.68 18.13 17.51
C ASN A 15 -17.41 17.05 18.32
N VAL A 16 -16.97 15.79 18.22
CA VAL A 16 -17.56 14.66 18.96
C VAL A 16 -16.54 14.13 19.95
N TYR A 17 -16.87 14.09 21.22
CA TYR A 17 -16.01 13.63 22.30
C TYR A 17 -16.45 12.26 22.83
N ASP A 18 -15.47 11.43 23.12
CA ASP A 18 -15.67 10.23 23.92
C ASP A 18 -15.68 10.61 25.40
N LEU A 19 -16.78 10.32 26.07
CA LEU A 19 -17.01 10.71 27.47
C LEU A 19 -16.11 9.94 28.46
N ALA A 20 -15.62 8.76 28.10
CA ALA A 20 -14.77 7.95 28.96
C ALA A 20 -13.31 8.41 28.93
N THR A 21 -12.83 8.88 27.80
CA THR A 21 -11.43 9.26 27.61
C THR A 21 -11.21 10.77 27.56
N GLY A 22 -12.26 11.56 27.38
CA GLY A 22 -12.20 13.01 27.16
C GLY A 22 -11.54 13.42 25.83
N LYS A 23 -11.28 12.45 24.96
CA LYS A 23 -10.66 12.68 23.65
C LYS A 23 -11.71 12.89 22.56
N THR A 24 -11.37 13.66 21.55
CA THR A 24 -12.23 13.76 20.37
C THR A 24 -12.20 12.44 19.60
N MET A 25 -13.28 12.14 18.88
CA MET A 25 -13.34 10.96 18.00
C MET A 25 -12.24 11.00 16.93
N TYR A 26 -11.84 12.19 16.50
CA TYR A 26 -10.70 12.39 15.61
C TYR A 26 -9.38 11.94 16.25
N GLN A 27 -9.12 12.30 17.52
CA GLN A 27 -7.92 11.86 18.24
C GLN A 27 -7.90 10.35 18.48
N LEU A 28 -9.04 9.78 18.83
CA LEU A 28 -9.18 8.33 18.99
C LEU A 28 -8.97 7.59 17.66
N GLY A 29 -9.49 8.14 16.56
CA GLY A 29 -9.30 7.60 15.23
C GLY A 29 -7.83 7.57 14.82
N ILE A 30 -7.10 8.66 15.07
CA ILE A 30 -5.64 8.74 14.80
C ILE A 30 -4.87 7.72 15.65
N GLU A 31 -5.18 7.63 16.97
CA GLU A 31 -4.50 6.68 17.86
C GLU A 31 -4.75 5.23 17.45
N GLN A 32 -5.98 4.88 17.07
CA GLN A 32 -6.32 3.53 16.63
C GLN A 32 -5.66 3.20 15.31
N HIS A 33 -5.73 4.11 14.34
CA HIS A 33 -5.07 3.93 13.05
C HIS A 33 -3.55 3.77 13.20
N GLY A 34 -2.93 4.55 14.08
CA GLY A 34 -1.52 4.41 14.40
C GLY A 34 -1.16 3.05 15.01
N LYS A 35 -2.02 2.51 15.89
CA LYS A 35 -1.86 1.17 16.48
C LYS A 35 -2.03 0.06 15.45
N ASP A 36 -3.06 0.17 14.61
CA ASP A 36 -3.36 -0.83 13.58
C ASP A 36 -2.24 -0.85 12.53
N LEU A 37 -1.72 0.34 12.16
CA LEU A 37 -0.60 0.47 11.25
C LEU A 37 0.69 -0.08 11.85
N ALA A 38 1.00 0.23 13.12
CA ALA A 38 2.17 -0.31 13.81
C ALA A 38 2.11 -1.85 13.89
N LYS A 39 0.94 -2.41 14.22
CA LYS A 39 0.73 -3.86 14.27
C LYS A 39 0.90 -4.52 12.90
N SER A 40 0.44 -3.87 11.84
CA SER A 40 0.66 -4.34 10.46
C SER A 40 2.14 -4.26 10.07
N MET A 41 2.86 -3.26 10.56
CA MET A 41 4.28 -3.06 10.31
C MET A 41 5.19 -4.03 11.08
N GLU A 42 4.78 -4.50 12.25
CA GLU A 42 5.49 -5.57 12.98
C GLU A 42 5.58 -6.88 12.18
N LYS A 43 4.64 -7.10 11.26
CA LYS A 43 4.64 -8.26 10.35
C LYS A 43 5.58 -8.09 9.15
N ILE A 44 6.14 -6.89 8.91
CA ILE A 44 7.02 -6.60 7.79
C ILE A 44 8.47 -6.82 8.23
N ASN A 45 9.19 -7.73 7.54
CA ASN A 45 10.60 -8.04 7.81
C ASN A 45 11.57 -6.87 7.62
N ASP A 46 11.13 -5.72 7.08
CA ASP A 46 11.91 -4.49 6.91
C ASP A 46 11.28 -3.33 7.70
N THR A 47 11.35 -3.44 9.02
CA THR A 47 10.79 -2.46 9.96
C THR A 47 11.41 -1.06 9.84
N SER A 48 12.68 -0.96 9.46
CA SER A 48 13.38 0.34 9.37
C SER A 48 12.81 1.21 8.25
N ARG A 49 12.53 0.61 7.11
CA ARG A 49 12.01 1.28 5.91
C ARG A 49 10.55 1.65 6.06
N ALA A 50 9.77 0.75 6.62
CA ALA A 50 8.38 1.00 6.96
C ALA A 50 8.26 2.14 7.98
N SER A 51 9.16 2.20 8.97
CA SER A 51 9.25 3.29 9.95
C SER A 51 9.60 4.63 9.30
N GLU A 52 10.52 4.65 8.33
CA GLU A 52 10.88 5.88 7.61
C GLU A 52 9.71 6.42 6.77
N ASN A 53 9.03 5.54 6.03
CA ASN A 53 7.87 5.93 5.24
C ASN A 53 6.69 6.37 6.12
N LEU A 54 6.51 5.73 7.27
CA LEU A 54 5.54 6.16 8.28
C LEU A 54 5.90 7.54 8.83
N GLY A 55 7.17 7.81 9.10
CA GLY A 55 7.65 9.12 9.50
C GLY A 55 7.35 10.20 8.45
N LYS A 56 7.53 9.89 7.18
CA LYS A 56 7.17 10.79 6.06
C LYS A 56 5.65 11.04 6.00
N PHE A 57 4.85 9.99 6.21
CA PHE A 57 3.40 10.08 6.26
C PHE A 57 2.91 10.97 7.41
N TYR A 58 3.38 10.74 8.64
CA TYR A 58 3.03 11.57 9.80
C TYR A 58 3.51 13.01 9.65
N LYS A 59 4.66 13.23 9.02
CA LYS A 59 5.14 14.57 8.72
C LYS A 59 4.22 15.26 7.71
N ALA A 60 3.79 14.59 6.67
CA ALA A 60 2.83 15.11 5.70
C ALA A 60 1.48 15.42 6.36
N GLU A 61 0.99 14.53 7.23
CA GLU A 61 -0.24 14.71 7.99
C GLU A 61 -0.15 15.91 8.96
N SER A 62 0.97 16.04 9.69
CA SER A 62 1.18 17.18 10.59
C SER A 62 1.21 18.52 9.86
N LEU A 63 1.76 18.56 8.64
CA LEU A 63 1.75 19.74 7.78
C LEU A 63 0.36 20.11 7.28
N GLN A 64 -0.52 19.12 7.08
CA GLN A 64 -1.94 19.37 6.72
C GLN A 64 -2.75 19.94 7.89
N LEU A 65 -2.33 19.63 9.11
CA LEU A 65 -3.00 20.11 10.34
C LEU A 65 -2.56 21.53 10.74
N ASP A 66 -1.50 22.07 10.14
CA ASP A 66 -1.09 23.47 10.37
C ASP A 66 -1.95 24.41 9.49
N PRO A 67 -2.82 25.26 10.09
CA PRO A 67 -3.67 26.17 9.34
C PRO A 67 -2.91 27.18 8.47
N LYS A 68 -1.63 27.36 8.71
CA LYS A 68 -0.76 28.27 7.95
C LYS A 68 -0.10 27.64 6.75
N THR A 69 -0.11 26.31 6.67
CA THR A 69 0.49 25.55 5.57
C THR A 69 -0.59 25.20 4.55
N LYS A 70 -0.40 25.60 3.29
CA LYS A 70 -1.26 25.13 2.20
C LYS A 70 -1.15 23.60 2.16
N PRO A 71 -2.28 22.87 2.20
CA PRO A 71 -2.25 21.42 2.17
C PRO A 71 -1.52 20.93 0.92
N LYS A 72 -0.41 20.23 1.13
CA LYS A 72 0.32 19.51 0.09
C LYS A 72 -0.24 18.10 0.08
N GLY A 73 -1.02 17.76 -0.94
CA GLY A 73 -1.52 16.41 -1.11
C GLY A 73 -0.39 15.45 -1.44
N ILE A 74 -0.47 14.23 -0.95
CA ILE A 74 0.33 13.10 -1.43
C ILE A 74 -0.53 12.29 -2.41
N SER A 75 0.13 11.61 -3.35
CA SER A 75 -0.51 10.65 -4.25
C SER A 75 0.04 9.26 -3.98
N VAL A 76 -0.83 8.34 -3.62
CA VAL A 76 -0.47 6.93 -3.41
C VAL A 76 -1.17 6.10 -4.47
N PHE A 77 -0.40 5.26 -5.14
CA PHE A 77 -0.88 4.31 -6.14
C PHE A 77 -0.56 2.91 -5.66
N ASP A 78 -1.45 1.98 -5.92
CA ASP A 78 -1.14 0.57 -5.90
C ASP A 78 -0.35 0.19 -7.15
N PHE A 79 0.35 -0.96 -7.13
CA PHE A 79 1.13 -1.41 -8.27
C PHE A 79 0.33 -2.37 -9.16
N ASP A 80 -0.09 -3.54 -8.62
CA ASP A 80 -0.70 -4.60 -9.40
C ASP A 80 -2.08 -4.19 -9.92
N GLU A 81 -2.36 -4.48 -11.20
CA GLU A 81 -3.59 -4.10 -11.91
C GLU A 81 -3.94 -2.60 -11.83
N THR A 82 -3.01 -1.79 -11.32
CA THR A 82 -3.19 -0.34 -11.09
C THR A 82 -2.15 0.47 -11.86
N ALA A 83 -0.90 0.54 -11.38
CA ALA A 83 0.20 1.22 -12.08
C ALA A 83 0.86 0.28 -13.11
N GLY A 84 0.94 -1.01 -12.80
CA GLY A 84 1.49 -2.05 -13.67
C GLY A 84 0.59 -3.27 -13.74
N ILE A 85 0.71 -4.00 -14.82
CA ILE A 85 0.16 -5.35 -15.01
C ILE A 85 1.33 -6.26 -15.29
N SER A 86 1.38 -7.43 -14.68
CA SER A 86 2.45 -8.40 -14.87
C SER A 86 1.90 -9.82 -15.02
N ASP A 87 2.67 -10.68 -15.71
CA ASP A 87 2.34 -12.09 -15.87
C ASP A 87 2.90 -12.92 -14.70
N ASN A 88 3.00 -12.33 -13.51
CA ASN A 88 3.39 -13.04 -12.31
C ASN A 88 2.29 -13.99 -11.84
N VAL A 89 2.71 -15.11 -11.28
CA VAL A 89 1.81 -16.19 -10.85
C VAL A 89 1.99 -16.52 -9.36
N ILE A 90 0.94 -17.05 -8.76
CA ILE A 90 0.97 -17.63 -7.43
C ILE A 90 1.02 -19.15 -7.60
N VAL A 91 1.94 -19.80 -6.89
CA VAL A 91 2.02 -21.25 -6.86
C VAL A 91 1.32 -21.77 -5.61
N ALA A 92 0.22 -22.46 -5.77
CA ALA A 92 -0.54 -23.06 -4.68
C ALA A 92 -0.24 -24.56 -4.57
N THR A 93 0.02 -25.07 -3.37
CA THR A 93 0.35 -26.49 -3.15
C THR A 93 -0.51 -27.08 -2.02
N LYS A 94 -1.09 -28.25 -2.27
CA LYS A 94 -1.85 -29.02 -1.29
C LYS A 94 -1.71 -30.52 -1.55
N ASN A 95 -1.33 -31.30 -0.56
CA ASN A 95 -1.24 -32.77 -0.64
C ASN A 95 -0.40 -33.26 -1.84
N GLY A 96 0.66 -32.54 -2.21
CA GLY A 96 1.50 -32.88 -3.35
C GLY A 96 0.92 -32.49 -4.72
N VAL A 97 -0.23 -31.86 -4.77
CA VAL A 97 -0.80 -31.26 -5.99
C VAL A 97 -0.38 -29.80 -6.03
N THR A 98 0.04 -29.33 -7.21
CA THR A 98 0.43 -27.93 -7.44
C THR A 98 -0.49 -27.32 -8.49
N GLU A 99 -1.00 -26.12 -8.21
CA GLU A 99 -1.78 -25.29 -9.13
C GLU A 99 -1.10 -23.94 -9.32
N ILE A 100 -1.25 -23.37 -10.51
CA ILE A 100 -0.74 -22.04 -10.85
C ILE A 100 -1.94 -21.11 -10.99
N ILE A 101 -1.91 -20.00 -10.27
CA ILE A 101 -2.98 -19.00 -10.22
C ILE A 101 -2.42 -17.71 -10.81
N GLU A 102 -3.10 -17.16 -11.80
CA GLU A 102 -2.77 -15.84 -12.34
C GLU A 102 -3.10 -14.73 -11.33
N SER A 103 -2.35 -13.63 -11.38
CA SER A 103 -2.56 -12.48 -10.49
C SER A 103 -4.00 -11.97 -10.52
N ALA A 104 -4.61 -11.93 -11.69
CA ALA A 104 -5.98 -11.44 -11.88
C ALA A 104 -7.04 -12.37 -11.25
N ASP A 105 -6.76 -13.65 -11.13
CA ASP A 105 -7.70 -14.64 -10.58
C ASP A 105 -7.62 -14.75 -9.05
N TRP A 106 -6.50 -14.30 -8.46
CA TRP A 106 -6.27 -14.38 -7.02
C TRP A 106 -7.41 -13.80 -6.16
N PRO A 107 -7.97 -12.61 -6.46
CA PRO A 107 -9.08 -12.05 -5.68
C PRO A 107 -10.35 -12.92 -5.71
N LEU A 108 -10.49 -13.80 -6.69
CA LEU A 108 -11.66 -14.65 -6.86
C LEU A 108 -11.54 -15.98 -6.12
N VAL A 109 -10.34 -16.56 -6.08
CA VAL A 109 -10.12 -17.92 -5.58
C VAL A 109 -9.30 -18.00 -4.31
N GLY A 110 -8.49 -16.99 -3.99
CA GLY A 110 -7.47 -17.01 -2.94
C GLY A 110 -8.05 -17.35 -1.57
N ASP A 111 -9.10 -16.65 -1.15
CA ASP A 111 -9.75 -16.88 0.15
C ASP A 111 -10.28 -18.31 0.30
N ALA A 112 -10.87 -18.86 -0.76
CA ALA A 112 -11.41 -20.21 -0.75
C ALA A 112 -10.28 -21.25 -0.65
N MET A 113 -9.20 -21.06 -1.40
CA MET A 113 -8.05 -21.96 -1.41
C MET A 113 -7.30 -21.94 -0.07
N VAL A 114 -7.08 -20.76 0.50
CA VAL A 114 -6.46 -20.63 1.83
C VAL A 114 -7.30 -21.33 2.90
N LYS A 115 -8.63 -21.12 2.90
CA LYS A 115 -9.54 -21.82 3.83
C LYS A 115 -9.56 -23.33 3.62
N ASP A 116 -9.36 -23.77 2.38
CA ASP A 116 -9.26 -25.21 2.04
C ASP A 116 -7.87 -25.80 2.38
N GLY A 117 -6.93 -25.00 2.89
CA GLY A 117 -5.64 -25.44 3.37
C GLY A 117 -4.57 -25.57 2.28
N TRP A 118 -4.68 -24.81 1.21
CA TRP A 118 -3.61 -24.66 0.23
C TRP A 118 -2.49 -23.76 0.77
N GLU A 119 -1.24 -24.14 0.54
CA GLU A 119 -0.05 -23.34 0.83
C GLU A 119 0.28 -22.50 -0.40
N MET A 120 0.49 -21.18 -0.20
CA MET A 120 0.71 -20.22 -1.28
C MET A 120 2.15 -19.76 -1.32
N ASP A 121 2.77 -19.81 -2.49
CA ASP A 121 4.07 -19.23 -2.77
C ASP A 121 3.90 -18.01 -3.70
N PHE A 122 4.22 -16.84 -3.18
CA PHE A 122 4.19 -15.55 -3.87
C PHE A 122 5.58 -15.09 -4.33
N SER A 123 6.60 -15.94 -4.27
CA SER A 123 7.98 -15.57 -4.57
C SER A 123 8.18 -15.05 -6.00
N ASP A 124 7.30 -15.44 -6.93
CA ASP A 124 7.32 -14.93 -8.31
C ASP A 124 7.06 -13.41 -8.38
N PHE A 125 6.37 -12.84 -7.38
CA PHE A 125 6.11 -11.40 -7.30
C PHE A 125 7.32 -10.58 -6.84
N ASN A 126 8.46 -11.19 -6.54
CA ASN A 126 9.72 -10.48 -6.30
C ASN A 126 10.32 -9.86 -7.59
N LYS A 127 9.76 -10.18 -8.74
CA LYS A 127 10.10 -9.62 -10.06
C LYS A 127 8.84 -9.05 -10.75
N VAL A 128 9.02 -8.37 -11.87
CA VAL A 128 7.93 -7.92 -12.75
C VAL A 128 8.10 -8.65 -14.09
N THR A 129 7.32 -9.72 -14.28
CA THR A 129 7.39 -10.55 -15.49
C THR A 129 6.48 -9.97 -16.56
N ASN A 130 7.02 -9.69 -17.77
CA ASN A 130 6.27 -9.15 -18.90
C ASN A 130 5.42 -7.91 -18.52
N GLY A 131 6.02 -6.99 -17.76
CA GLY A 131 5.34 -5.80 -17.26
C GLY A 131 4.69 -4.98 -18.38
N ARG A 132 3.46 -4.56 -18.17
CA ARG A 132 2.68 -3.68 -19.06
C ARG A 132 2.07 -2.52 -18.26
N PRO A 133 1.88 -1.33 -18.87
CA PRO A 133 1.22 -0.22 -18.19
C PRO A 133 -0.18 -0.59 -17.70
N GLY A 134 -0.41 -0.37 -16.40
CA GLY A 134 -1.73 -0.51 -15.80
C GLY A 134 -2.65 0.67 -16.11
N PRO A 135 -3.94 0.57 -15.77
CA PRO A 135 -4.95 1.58 -16.11
C PRO A 135 -4.68 2.97 -15.51
N LEU A 136 -3.93 3.05 -14.41
CA LEU A 136 -3.57 4.32 -13.77
C LEU A 136 -2.14 4.79 -14.07
N MET A 137 -1.36 4.10 -14.91
CA MET A 137 0.00 4.50 -15.29
C MET A 137 0.05 5.93 -15.85
N GLN A 138 -0.88 6.27 -16.72
CA GLN A 138 -0.91 7.64 -17.29
C GLN A 138 -1.24 8.69 -16.22
N LYS A 139 -2.11 8.36 -15.26
CA LYS A 139 -2.42 9.25 -14.14
C LYS A 139 -1.20 9.44 -13.24
N LEU A 140 -0.46 8.38 -12.96
CA LEU A 140 0.82 8.42 -12.22
C LEU A 140 1.82 9.36 -12.91
N LYS A 141 2.05 9.18 -14.22
CA LYS A 141 2.92 10.06 -15.03
C LYS A 141 2.49 11.53 -14.97
N ASN A 142 1.18 11.78 -15.08
CA ASN A 142 0.63 13.12 -15.00
C ASN A 142 0.79 13.78 -13.63
N GLN A 143 0.65 13.00 -12.55
CA GLN A 143 0.86 13.48 -11.18
C GLN A 143 2.32 13.89 -10.98
N ILE A 144 3.26 13.04 -11.38
CA ILE A 144 4.70 13.34 -11.29
C ILE A 144 5.04 14.59 -12.12
N LYS A 145 4.53 14.69 -13.35
CA LYS A 145 4.76 15.86 -14.22
C LYS A 145 4.24 17.15 -13.60
N LYS A 146 3.09 17.09 -12.92
CA LYS A 146 2.41 18.29 -12.39
C LYS A 146 2.96 18.72 -11.03
N TYR A 147 3.29 17.79 -10.16
CA TYR A 147 3.60 18.05 -8.75
C TYR A 147 5.01 17.63 -8.33
N GLY A 148 5.75 16.96 -9.21
CA GLY A 148 7.03 16.32 -8.88
C GLY A 148 6.85 14.91 -8.32
N ASN A 149 7.96 14.21 -8.12
CA ASN A 149 7.97 12.81 -7.70
C ASN A 149 8.11 12.59 -6.18
N LYS A 150 8.40 13.66 -5.42
CA LYS A 150 8.69 13.55 -3.97
C LYS A 150 7.50 13.13 -3.12
N ASP A 151 6.30 13.55 -3.53
CA ASP A 151 5.05 13.33 -2.81
C ASP A 151 4.16 12.29 -3.54
N VAL A 152 4.76 11.46 -4.39
CA VAL A 152 4.10 10.35 -5.09
C VAL A 152 4.70 9.03 -4.59
N PHE A 153 3.85 8.06 -4.25
CA PHE A 153 4.23 6.80 -3.64
C PHE A 153 3.55 5.62 -4.36
N ILE A 154 4.27 4.50 -4.39
CA ILE A 154 3.69 3.19 -4.69
C ILE A 154 3.59 2.41 -3.37
N LEU A 155 2.41 1.85 -3.11
CA LEU A 155 2.14 0.99 -1.99
C LEU A 155 1.51 -0.30 -2.54
N THR A 156 2.17 -1.43 -2.36
CA THR A 156 1.72 -2.72 -2.91
C THR A 156 1.69 -3.81 -1.85
N ALA A 157 0.81 -4.79 -2.02
CA ALA A 157 0.76 -5.99 -1.20
C ALA A 157 1.99 -6.92 -1.39
N ARG A 158 2.75 -6.73 -2.46
CA ARG A 158 3.99 -7.51 -2.71
C ARG A 158 4.97 -7.39 -1.53
N ALA A 159 5.85 -8.36 -1.41
CA ALA A 159 6.92 -8.33 -0.42
C ALA A 159 7.92 -7.18 -0.69
N SER A 160 8.66 -6.75 0.33
CA SER A 160 9.63 -5.65 0.22
C SER A 160 10.73 -5.92 -0.81
N GLN A 161 11.06 -7.19 -1.06
CA GLN A 161 12.03 -7.63 -2.08
C GLN A 161 11.64 -7.24 -3.50
N SER A 162 10.35 -7.02 -3.78
CA SER A 162 9.84 -6.62 -5.10
C SER A 162 10.17 -5.17 -5.48
N GLN A 163 10.58 -4.34 -4.52
CA GLN A 163 10.75 -2.91 -4.69
C GLN A 163 11.70 -2.55 -5.84
N GLN A 164 12.84 -3.23 -5.91
CA GLN A 164 13.83 -2.97 -6.96
C GLN A 164 13.24 -3.28 -8.34
N ALA A 165 12.57 -4.41 -8.48
CA ALA A 165 11.94 -4.81 -9.74
C ALA A 165 10.82 -3.85 -10.17
N ILE A 166 10.01 -3.38 -9.24
CA ILE A 166 8.98 -2.37 -9.50
C ILE A 166 9.62 -1.04 -9.92
N HIS A 167 10.70 -0.60 -9.24
CA HIS A 167 11.41 0.61 -9.59
C HIS A 167 11.99 0.54 -11.02
N GLU A 168 12.64 -0.56 -11.37
CA GLU A 168 13.21 -0.77 -12.69
C GLU A 168 12.13 -0.79 -13.79
N TYR A 169 11.01 -1.46 -13.52
CA TYR A 169 9.87 -1.47 -14.43
C TYR A 169 9.31 -0.04 -14.62
N LEU A 170 9.04 0.69 -13.55
CA LEU A 170 8.53 2.06 -13.63
C LEU A 170 9.48 2.96 -14.40
N LYS A 171 10.79 2.82 -14.18
CA LYS A 171 11.82 3.54 -14.91
C LYS A 171 11.82 3.21 -16.40
N SER A 172 11.63 1.95 -16.78
CA SER A 172 11.52 1.53 -18.19
C SER A 172 10.28 2.14 -18.86
N GLU A 173 9.22 2.41 -18.10
CA GLU A 173 8.02 3.11 -18.55
C GLU A 173 8.15 4.64 -18.54
N GLY A 174 9.33 5.17 -18.23
CA GLY A 174 9.59 6.61 -18.16
C GLY A 174 9.03 7.28 -16.90
N VAL A 175 8.81 6.52 -15.83
CA VAL A 175 8.41 7.02 -14.52
C VAL A 175 9.65 7.13 -13.63
N ASP A 176 10.11 8.36 -13.39
CA ASP A 176 11.21 8.67 -12.48
C ASP A 176 10.66 8.84 -11.06
N LEU A 177 10.53 7.73 -10.33
CA LEU A 177 10.08 7.70 -8.95
C LEU A 177 11.23 7.28 -8.04
N PRO A 178 11.53 8.02 -6.93
CA PRO A 178 12.54 7.58 -5.97
C PRO A 178 12.23 6.19 -5.43
N ILE A 179 13.23 5.33 -5.34
CA ILE A 179 13.02 3.94 -4.90
C ILE A 179 12.46 3.86 -3.48
N GLU A 180 12.82 4.81 -2.62
CA GLU A 180 12.30 4.94 -1.26
C GLU A 180 10.80 5.26 -1.19
N ASN A 181 10.21 5.72 -2.30
CA ASN A 181 8.78 5.97 -2.41
C ASN A 181 7.97 4.74 -2.86
N ILE A 182 8.63 3.59 -3.02
CA ILE A 182 8.00 2.31 -3.35
C ILE A 182 8.04 1.43 -2.11
N THR A 183 6.90 0.97 -1.62
CA THR A 183 6.80 0.15 -0.40
C THR A 183 6.01 -1.11 -0.68
N GLY A 184 6.66 -2.25 -0.48
CA GLY A 184 6.02 -3.56 -0.42
C GLY A 184 5.62 -3.88 1.02
N LEU A 185 4.36 -4.24 1.24
CA LEU A 185 3.79 -4.51 2.57
C LEU A 185 3.99 -5.96 3.03
N GLY A 186 4.29 -6.88 2.12
CA GLY A 186 4.39 -8.30 2.41
C GLY A 186 3.05 -8.95 2.77
N ASN A 187 1.94 -8.32 2.44
CA ASN A 187 0.59 -8.72 2.82
C ASN A 187 -0.06 -9.56 1.71
N SER A 188 0.64 -10.63 1.31
CA SER A 188 0.17 -11.53 0.25
C SER A 188 -1.01 -12.41 0.65
N THR A 189 -1.35 -12.49 1.94
CA THR A 189 -2.42 -13.34 2.47
C THR A 189 -3.75 -12.63 2.67
N GLY A 190 -3.85 -11.32 2.39
CA GLY A 190 -5.11 -10.59 2.52
C GLY A 190 -5.66 -10.43 3.95
N GLU A 191 -4.83 -10.66 4.99
CA GLU A 191 -5.19 -10.39 6.39
C GLU A 191 -4.96 -8.93 6.80
#